data_2538d8c12043c6adf1705e2089eab99d
#
_entry.id   2538d8c12043c6adf1705e2089eab99d
#
_cell.length_a   1.000
_cell.length_b   1.000
_cell.length_c   1.000
_cell.angle_alpha   90.00
_cell.angle_beta   90.00
_cell.angle_gamma   90.00
#
_symmetry.space_group_name_H-M   'P 1'
#
loop_
_entity.id
_entity.type
_entity.pdbx_description
1 polymer ?
#
loop_
_entity_poly.entity_id
_entity_poly.type
_entity_poly.pdbx_seq_one_letter_code
_entity_poly.pdbx_strand_id
1 'polypeptide(L)'
;MEVVHEILETQAILITNPHAEHESIVTLLQQRIEGYITATKFVMAMYNVHVDLLEAAAKITPGKRSSTITSLDDGSYKSVSALVLTREVNDTMDKLHVIGATDILVFDLKNSRM
;
A
#
# COMPACT_ATOMS: atom_id res chain seq x y z
N MET A 1 16.27 -3.70 6.57
CA MET A 1 17.70 -4.01 6.40
C MET A 1 18.12 -4.02 4.95
N GLU A 2 17.49 -4.81 4.10
CA GLU A 2 17.80 -4.86 2.67
C GLU A 2 17.61 -3.52 1.94
N VAL A 3 16.58 -2.78 2.29
CA VAL A 3 16.31 -1.46 1.70
C VAL A 3 17.44 -0.49 2.00
N VAL A 4 17.93 -0.46 3.24
CA VAL A 4 19.04 0.41 3.64
C VAL A 4 20.32 0.03 2.91
N HIS A 5 20.57 -1.27 2.77
CA HIS A 5 21.73 -1.79 2.04
C HIS A 5 21.72 -1.37 0.57
N GLU A 6 20.59 -1.50 -0.11
CA GLU A 6 20.41 -1.06 -1.50
C GLU A 6 20.63 0.44 -1.66
N ILE A 7 20.12 1.25 -0.75
CA ILE A 7 20.31 2.70 -0.77
C ILE A 7 21.78 3.05 -0.64
N LEU A 8 22.52 2.41 0.26
CA LEU A 8 23.94 2.64 0.46
C LEU A 8 24.77 2.24 -0.75
N GLU A 9 24.48 1.08 -1.36
CA GLU A 9 25.16 0.63 -2.60
C GLU A 9 24.93 1.61 -3.73
N THR A 10 23.71 2.11 -3.86
CA THR A 10 23.33 3.04 -4.92
C THR A 10 24.02 4.38 -4.75
N GLN A 11 24.14 4.88 -3.52
CA GLN A 11 24.88 6.10 -3.23
C GLN A 11 26.38 5.95 -3.55
N ALA A 12 26.96 4.79 -3.26
CA ALA A 12 28.35 4.51 -3.58
C ALA A 12 28.59 4.55 -5.10
N ILE A 13 27.70 4.01 -5.91
CA ILE A 13 27.76 4.05 -7.37
C ILE A 13 27.73 5.50 -7.87
N LEU A 14 26.88 6.35 -7.30
CA LEU A 14 26.80 7.77 -7.66
C LEU A 14 28.10 8.51 -7.37
N ILE A 15 28.72 8.24 -6.24
CA ILE A 15 29.97 8.88 -5.84
C ILE A 15 31.13 8.47 -6.75
N THR A 16 31.16 7.21 -7.16
CA THR A 16 32.26 6.69 -7.99
C THR A 16 32.17 7.00 -9.48
N ASN A 17 31.00 7.46 -9.95
CA ASN A 17 30.80 7.74 -11.37
C ASN A 17 30.14 9.12 -11.59
N PRO A 18 30.84 10.21 -11.27
CA PRO A 18 30.25 11.56 -11.31
C PRO A 18 29.95 12.11 -12.71
N HIS A 19 30.49 11.50 -13.76
CA HIS A 19 30.32 11.99 -15.14
C HIS A 19 29.26 11.25 -15.96
N ALA A 20 28.76 10.12 -15.48
CA ALA A 20 27.75 9.37 -16.21
C ALA A 20 26.39 10.00 -15.98
N GLU A 21 25.63 10.19 -17.03
CA GLU A 21 24.20 10.56 -17.05
C GLU A 21 23.62 10.88 -15.66
N HIS A 22 24.28 11.83 -14.99
CA HIS A 22 24.09 12.09 -13.57
C HIS A 22 22.64 12.37 -13.21
N GLU A 23 21.96 13.21 -14.01
CA GLU A 23 20.57 13.57 -13.74
C GLU A 23 19.62 12.39 -13.87
N SER A 24 19.83 11.53 -14.88
CA SER A 24 18.99 10.34 -15.07
C SER A 24 19.15 9.37 -13.93
N ILE A 25 20.37 9.18 -13.44
CA ILE A 25 20.66 8.30 -12.30
C ILE A 25 20.04 8.86 -11.03
N VAL A 26 20.19 10.15 -10.77
CA VAL A 26 19.61 10.81 -9.58
C VAL A 26 18.09 10.68 -9.58
N THR A 27 17.44 10.94 -10.71
CA THR A 27 15.99 10.80 -10.82
C THR A 27 15.54 9.35 -10.55
N LEU A 28 16.22 8.38 -11.12
CA LEU A 28 15.91 6.97 -10.91
C LEU A 28 16.05 6.58 -9.44
N LEU A 29 17.12 7.03 -8.79
CA LEU A 29 17.35 6.76 -7.37
C LEU A 29 16.30 7.40 -6.47
N GLN A 30 15.94 8.64 -6.75
CA GLN A 30 14.89 9.31 -6.02
C GLN A 30 13.58 8.55 -6.11
N GLN A 31 13.22 8.08 -7.30
CA GLN A 31 12.00 7.30 -7.49
C GLN A 31 12.03 5.99 -6.69
N ARG A 32 13.17 5.31 -6.66
CA ARG A 32 13.31 4.07 -5.89
C ARG A 32 13.22 4.30 -4.39
N ILE A 33 13.91 5.32 -3.88
CA ILE A 33 13.88 5.67 -2.47
C ILE A 33 12.48 6.09 -2.04
N GLU A 34 11.83 6.96 -2.80
CA GLU A 34 10.46 7.39 -2.54
C GLU A 34 9.49 6.21 -2.56
N GLY A 35 9.69 5.26 -3.49
CA GLY A 35 8.87 4.05 -3.56
C GLY A 35 9.00 3.19 -2.31
N TYR A 36 10.18 3.03 -1.77
CA TYR A 36 10.40 2.30 -0.51
C TYR A 36 9.78 3.02 0.67
N ILE A 37 9.97 4.34 0.77
CA ILE A 37 9.40 5.14 1.85
C ILE A 37 7.87 5.09 1.80
N THR A 38 7.29 5.25 0.63
CA THR A 38 5.83 5.19 0.46
C THR A 38 5.31 3.81 0.87
N ALA A 39 6.02 2.74 0.48
CA ALA A 39 5.63 1.39 0.84
C ALA A 39 5.60 1.15 2.36
N THR A 40 6.43 1.85 3.14
CA THR A 40 6.40 1.72 4.60
C THR A 40 5.24 2.46 5.25
N LYS A 41 4.67 3.44 4.58
CA LYS A 41 3.57 4.26 5.10
C LYS A 41 2.20 3.63 4.91
N PHE A 42 2.07 2.70 3.98
CA PHE A 42 0.79 2.09 3.61
C PHE A 42 0.88 0.57 3.65
N VAL A 43 -0.26 -0.04 3.90
CA VAL A 43 -0.46 -1.48 3.74
C VAL A 43 -1.69 -1.70 2.87
N MET A 44 -1.76 -2.86 2.21
CA MET A 44 -2.94 -3.24 1.44
C MET A 44 -3.87 -4.04 2.35
N ALA A 45 -5.06 -3.53 2.59
CA ALA A 45 -6.11 -4.25 3.32
C ALA A 45 -7.10 -4.84 2.33
N MET A 46 -7.43 -6.11 2.52
CA MET A 46 -8.44 -6.82 1.74
C MET A 46 -9.42 -7.47 2.70
N TYR A 47 -10.70 -7.40 2.40
CA TYR A 47 -11.73 -8.02 3.22
C TYR A 47 -12.98 -8.29 2.40
N ASN A 48 -13.83 -9.19 2.92
CA ASN A 48 -15.13 -9.47 2.33
C ASN A 48 -16.20 -8.82 3.19
N VAL A 49 -17.20 -8.24 2.56
CA VAL A 49 -18.30 -7.58 3.26
C VAL A 49 -19.60 -7.81 2.51
N HIS A 50 -20.71 -7.96 3.25
CA HIS A 50 -22.03 -8.08 2.65
C HIS A 50 -22.38 -6.79 1.91
N VAL A 51 -23.07 -6.90 0.79
CA VAL A 51 -23.41 -5.77 -0.07
C VAL A 51 -24.14 -4.65 0.67
N ASP A 52 -24.96 -4.99 1.64
CA ASP A 52 -25.71 -4.02 2.46
C ASP A 52 -24.80 -3.17 3.35
N LEU A 53 -23.59 -3.66 3.66
CA LEU A 53 -22.61 -2.98 4.51
C LEU A 53 -21.51 -2.27 3.71
N LEU A 54 -21.59 -2.33 2.39
CA LEU A 54 -20.54 -1.83 1.50
C LEU A 54 -20.28 -0.34 1.69
N GLU A 55 -21.31 0.47 1.84
CA GLU A 55 -21.14 1.91 2.06
C GLU A 55 -20.39 2.20 3.36
N ALA A 56 -20.76 1.52 4.45
CA ALA A 56 -20.11 1.68 5.74
C ALA A 56 -18.63 1.26 5.65
N ALA A 57 -18.36 0.14 4.99
CA ALA A 57 -17.00 -0.34 4.78
C ALA A 57 -16.17 0.64 3.95
N ALA A 58 -16.74 1.18 2.88
CA ALA A 58 -16.04 2.14 2.02
C ALA A 58 -15.67 3.43 2.76
N LYS A 59 -16.46 3.84 3.73
CA LYS A 59 -16.15 5.00 4.58
C LYS A 59 -14.98 4.73 5.52
N ILE A 60 -14.84 3.49 5.99
CA ILE A 60 -13.74 3.07 6.87
C ILE A 60 -12.44 2.96 6.08
N THR A 61 -12.51 2.45 4.85
CA THR A 61 -11.34 2.24 3.99
C THR A 61 -11.51 2.96 2.65
N PRO A 62 -11.47 4.30 2.62
CA PRO A 62 -11.63 5.04 1.36
C PRO A 62 -10.47 4.82 0.38
N GLY A 63 -9.33 4.35 0.87
CA GLY A 63 -8.14 4.20 0.06
C GLY A 63 -7.48 5.54 -0.27
N LYS A 64 -6.48 5.54 -1.11
CA LYS A 64 -5.79 6.76 -1.53
C LYS A 64 -6.62 7.56 -2.54
N ARG A 65 -7.28 6.88 -3.45
CA ARG A 65 -8.20 7.50 -4.43
C ARG A 65 -9.60 6.96 -4.23
N SER A 66 -9.72 5.64 -4.29
CA SER A 66 -10.96 4.91 -4.01
C SER A 66 -10.63 3.45 -3.77
N SER A 67 -11.50 2.76 -3.04
CA SER A 67 -11.37 1.32 -2.84
C SER A 67 -11.63 0.58 -4.16
N THR A 68 -10.97 -0.55 -4.34
CA THR A 68 -11.28 -1.49 -5.41
C THR A 68 -12.32 -2.49 -4.89
N ILE A 69 -13.42 -2.63 -5.61
CA ILE A 69 -14.52 -3.49 -5.19
C ILE A 69 -14.75 -4.56 -6.25
N THR A 70 -14.75 -5.82 -5.83
CA THR A 70 -14.98 -6.97 -6.71
C THR A 70 -16.16 -7.79 -6.19
N SER A 71 -17.08 -8.18 -7.08
CA SER A 71 -18.18 -9.05 -6.72
C SER A 71 -17.73 -10.49 -6.56
N LEU A 72 -18.19 -11.15 -5.50
CA LEU A 72 -17.97 -12.57 -5.28
C LEU A 72 -19.06 -13.40 -5.99
N ASP A 73 -18.80 -14.69 -6.17
CA ASP A 73 -19.68 -15.59 -6.93
C ASP A 73 -21.12 -15.63 -6.44
N ASP A 74 -21.34 -15.50 -5.13
CA ASP A 74 -22.68 -15.55 -4.55
C ASP A 74 -23.49 -14.25 -4.72
N GLY A 75 -22.87 -13.17 -5.20
CA GLY A 75 -23.51 -11.89 -5.42
C GLY A 75 -23.90 -11.11 -4.17
N SER A 76 -23.91 -11.76 -2.99
CA SER A 76 -24.27 -11.15 -1.72
C SER A 76 -23.10 -10.45 -1.06
N TYR A 77 -21.88 -10.87 -1.36
CA TYR A 77 -20.66 -10.36 -0.78
C TYR A 77 -19.79 -9.68 -1.80
N LYS A 78 -19.07 -8.67 -1.35
CA LYS A 78 -18.09 -7.95 -2.15
C LYS A 78 -16.72 -8.08 -1.50
N SER A 79 -15.69 -8.22 -2.32
CA SER A 79 -14.31 -8.14 -1.88
C SER A 79 -13.83 -6.70 -2.07
N VAL A 80 -13.29 -6.12 -1.03
CA VAL A 80 -12.79 -4.73 -1.04
C VAL A 80 -11.30 -4.73 -0.81
N SER A 81 -10.57 -3.99 -1.63
CA SER A 81 -9.13 -3.79 -1.48
C SER A 81 -8.86 -2.29 -1.39
N ALA A 82 -8.10 -1.86 -0.40
CA ALA A 82 -7.79 -0.45 -0.22
C ALA A 82 -6.43 -0.28 0.45
N LEU A 83 -5.75 0.82 0.12
CA LEU A 83 -4.53 1.21 0.82
C LEU A 83 -4.91 1.89 2.13
N VAL A 84 -4.27 1.45 3.22
CA VAL A 84 -4.52 1.98 4.56
C VAL A 84 -3.18 2.44 5.14
N LEU A 85 -3.19 3.55 5.87
CA LEU A 85 -1.98 4.00 6.56
C LEU A 85 -1.55 2.97 7.60
N THR A 86 -0.27 2.61 7.58
CA THR A 86 0.28 1.60 8.49
C THR A 86 -0.03 1.91 9.94
N ARG A 87 0.03 3.18 10.33
CA ARG A 87 -0.24 3.60 11.71
C ARG A 87 -1.71 3.45 12.12
N GLU A 88 -2.62 3.35 11.15
CA GLU A 88 -4.05 3.27 11.40
C GLU A 88 -4.63 1.87 11.15
N VAL A 89 -3.80 0.93 10.72
CA VAL A 89 -4.28 -0.39 10.28
C VAL A 89 -5.03 -1.16 11.37
N ASN A 90 -4.55 -1.12 12.60
CA ASN A 90 -5.20 -1.84 13.70
C ASN A 90 -6.59 -1.27 14.01
N ASP A 91 -6.70 0.04 14.08
CA ASP A 91 -7.99 0.71 14.29
C ASP A 91 -8.95 0.42 13.14
N THR A 92 -8.44 0.43 11.91
CA THR A 92 -9.23 0.13 10.71
C THR A 92 -9.75 -1.31 10.76
N MET A 93 -8.91 -2.27 11.10
CA MET A 93 -9.32 -3.67 11.23
C MET A 93 -10.38 -3.86 12.30
N ASP A 94 -10.24 -3.18 13.43
CA ASP A 94 -11.21 -3.23 14.52
C ASP A 94 -12.59 -2.70 14.06
N LYS A 95 -12.59 -1.58 13.36
CA LYS A 95 -13.83 -0.99 12.83
C LYS A 95 -14.50 -1.90 11.80
N LEU A 96 -13.70 -2.51 10.92
CA LEU A 96 -14.22 -3.46 9.92
C LEU A 96 -14.83 -4.68 10.60
N HIS A 97 -14.20 -5.19 11.63
CA HIS A 97 -14.72 -6.34 12.37
C HIS A 97 -16.07 -6.03 13.02
N VAL A 98 -16.19 -4.84 13.59
CA VAL A 98 -17.44 -4.39 14.26
C VAL A 98 -18.62 -4.31 13.27
N ILE A 99 -18.39 -3.87 12.04
CA ILE A 99 -19.46 -3.78 11.04
C ILE A 99 -19.79 -5.12 10.37
N GLY A 100 -19.01 -6.17 10.65
CA GLY A 100 -19.28 -7.50 10.12
C GLY A 100 -18.46 -7.91 8.91
N ALA A 101 -17.38 -7.19 8.59
CA ALA A 101 -16.45 -7.62 7.54
C ALA A 101 -15.77 -8.92 7.95
N THR A 102 -15.51 -9.79 6.96
CA THR A 102 -14.90 -11.11 7.17
C THR A 102 -13.67 -11.26 6.30
N ASP A 103 -12.82 -12.24 6.63
CA ASP A 103 -11.60 -12.53 5.88
C ASP A 103 -10.72 -11.30 5.70
N ILE A 104 -10.52 -10.55 6.78
CA ILE A 104 -9.72 -9.33 6.78
C ILE A 104 -8.24 -9.71 6.70
N LEU A 105 -7.57 -9.32 5.62
CA LEU A 105 -6.17 -9.59 5.37
C LEU A 105 -5.41 -8.28 5.20
N VAL A 106 -4.17 -8.24 5.68
CA VAL A 106 -3.30 -7.09 5.55
C VAL A 106 -1.98 -7.53 4.93
N PHE A 107 -1.55 -6.85 3.88
CA PHE A 107 -0.32 -7.14 3.16
C PHE A 107 0.63 -5.96 3.22
N ASP A 108 1.90 -6.23 3.50
CA ASP A 108 2.94 -5.22 3.40
C ASP A 108 3.29 -4.96 1.93
N LEU A 109 3.63 -3.72 1.63
CA LEU A 109 4.10 -3.33 0.30
C LEU A 109 5.62 -3.35 0.28
N LYS A 110 6.21 -3.88 -0.79
CA LYS A 110 7.66 -3.82 -1.00
C LYS A 110 8.10 -2.50 -1.60
N ASN A 111 7.29 -1.95 -2.49
CA ASN A 111 7.56 -0.68 -3.17
C ASN A 111 6.25 -0.09 -3.65
N SER A 112 6.20 1.21 -3.80
CA SER A 112 5.02 1.90 -4.34
C SER A 112 5.45 3.11 -5.14
N ARG A 113 4.97 3.22 -6.36
CA ARG A 113 5.25 4.33 -7.28
C ARG A 113 3.97 5.15 -7.47
N MET A 114 3.58 5.82 -6.41
CA MET A 114 2.34 6.62 -6.42
C MET A 114 2.57 8.03 -6.91
#